data_ef99fee7d0b5ee2b590367a69758df1c
#
_entry.id   ef99fee7d0b5ee2b590367a69758df1c
#
_cell.length_a   1.000
_cell.length_b   1.000
_cell.length_c   1.000
_cell.angle_alpha   90.00
_cell.angle_beta   90.00
_cell.angle_gamma   90.00
#
_symmetry.space_group_name_H-M   'P 1'
#
loop_
_entity.id
_entity.type
_entity.pdbx_description
1 polymer ?
#
loop_
_entity_poly.entity_id
_entity_poly.type
_entity_poly.pdbx_seq_one_letter_code
_entity_poly.pdbx_strand_id
1 'polypeptide(L)'
;MTTATLETVSAQIEMLGMRGKDFLSIEALSPAELEGLLDLAANLKAERQLGVPHRLFEGKSVALIFEKTSTRTRCSFEVAAAELGMHPVYLDPSGSQVGKKESIADTARVLSRMFAGIEYRGYGQEIVQALADYASVPVWNGLTNESHPTQILADFLTIREHFGRLAGIKFVYMGDARYNMGNSLMMGCAKMGMHFVACAPAKYFPDAALVARAQAVAAETGAVLEFESDPAKAVAGADVIYTDVWVSMGEPDEVWAERIADLLPYQVNEALIAAAGEQCRFMHCLPAFHDLGTGVGRAIHEKFGLEAMEVTHGVFEGPQSIVFDEAENRMHTIKAVMAATIL
;
A
#
# COMPACT_ATOMS: atom_id res chain seq x y z
N MET A 1 -22.58 8.50 -24.98
CA MET A 1 -21.48 7.66 -24.44
C MET A 1 -21.48 7.55 -22.90
N THR A 2 -22.04 8.50 -22.17
CA THR A 2 -21.96 8.54 -20.67
C THR A 2 -22.81 7.49 -19.94
N THR A 3 -23.93 7.03 -20.48
CA THR A 3 -24.82 6.09 -19.78
C THR A 3 -24.29 4.65 -19.83
N ALA A 4 -23.73 4.22 -20.95
CA ALA A 4 -23.23 2.85 -21.13
C ALA A 4 -21.97 2.55 -20.27
N THR A 5 -21.11 3.55 -20.03
CA THR A 5 -19.90 3.40 -19.19
C THR A 5 -20.23 3.31 -17.70
N LEU A 6 -21.16 4.14 -17.21
CA LEU A 6 -21.64 4.08 -15.83
C LEU A 6 -22.36 2.76 -15.52
N GLU A 7 -23.13 2.23 -16.48
CA GLU A 7 -23.75 0.91 -16.38
C GLU A 7 -22.71 -0.21 -16.26
N THR A 8 -21.58 -0.10 -16.98
CA THR A 8 -20.49 -1.09 -16.89
C THR A 8 -19.80 -1.07 -15.53
N VAL A 9 -19.44 0.10 -15.00
CA VAL A 9 -18.82 0.24 -13.68
C VAL A 9 -19.78 -0.23 -12.58
N SER A 10 -21.06 0.17 -12.64
CA SER A 10 -22.06 -0.29 -11.68
C SER A 10 -22.25 -1.80 -11.70
N ALA A 11 -22.26 -2.43 -12.88
CA ALA A 11 -22.35 -3.87 -13.00
C ALA A 11 -21.12 -4.58 -12.41
N GLN A 12 -19.91 -4.04 -12.60
CA GLN A 12 -18.69 -4.58 -11.97
C GLN A 12 -18.75 -4.50 -10.45
N ILE A 13 -19.21 -3.37 -9.90
CA ILE A 13 -19.38 -3.20 -8.45
C ILE A 13 -20.36 -4.23 -7.89
N GLU A 14 -21.50 -4.46 -8.55
CA GLU A 14 -22.47 -5.48 -8.12
C GLU A 14 -21.89 -6.90 -8.20
N MET A 15 -21.13 -7.23 -9.26
CA MET A 15 -20.51 -8.55 -9.41
C MET A 15 -19.44 -8.82 -8.33
N LEU A 16 -18.73 -7.80 -7.87
CA LEU A 16 -17.76 -7.94 -6.78
C LEU A 16 -18.41 -8.36 -5.46
N GLY A 17 -19.66 -7.97 -5.19
CA GLY A 17 -20.39 -8.34 -3.99
C GLY A 17 -19.74 -7.85 -2.67
N MET A 18 -19.02 -6.73 -2.72
CA MET A 18 -18.28 -6.19 -1.59
C MET A 18 -19.00 -5.08 -0.83
N ARG A 19 -20.25 -4.78 -1.17
CA ARG A 19 -21.01 -3.71 -0.48
C ARG A 19 -21.11 -3.99 1.01
N GLY A 20 -20.80 -2.98 1.81
CA GLY A 20 -20.76 -3.05 3.26
C GLY A 20 -19.56 -3.78 3.86
N LYS A 21 -18.65 -4.35 3.04
CA LYS A 21 -17.43 -4.99 3.54
C LYS A 21 -16.39 -3.96 3.94
N ASP A 22 -15.67 -4.27 5.02
CA ASP A 22 -14.47 -3.55 5.43
C ASP A 22 -13.27 -3.93 4.56
N PHE A 23 -12.29 -3.03 4.50
CA PHE A 23 -11.01 -3.24 3.82
C PHE A 23 -9.86 -3.00 4.79
N LEU A 24 -9.58 -3.99 5.66
CA LEU A 24 -8.64 -3.86 6.78
C LEU A 24 -7.25 -4.42 6.50
N SER A 25 -7.17 -5.46 5.67
CA SER A 25 -5.92 -6.11 5.28
C SER A 25 -6.08 -6.85 3.95
N ILE A 26 -4.95 -7.14 3.28
CA ILE A 26 -4.94 -8.00 2.09
C ILE A 26 -5.31 -9.46 2.46
N GLU A 27 -4.97 -9.89 3.67
CA GLU A 27 -5.29 -11.23 4.14
C GLU A 27 -6.80 -11.51 4.16
N ALA A 28 -7.62 -10.49 4.45
CA ALA A 28 -9.08 -10.61 4.54
C ALA A 28 -9.79 -10.82 3.19
N LEU A 29 -9.12 -10.53 2.06
CA LEU A 29 -9.71 -10.63 0.74
C LEU A 29 -9.38 -11.97 0.06
N SER A 30 -10.29 -12.48 -0.74
CA SER A 30 -10.00 -13.58 -1.66
C SER A 30 -9.17 -13.11 -2.87
N PRO A 31 -8.45 -14.01 -3.58
CA PRO A 31 -7.79 -13.69 -4.84
C PRO A 31 -8.74 -13.05 -5.86
N ALA A 32 -9.97 -13.54 -5.98
CA ALA A 32 -10.98 -13.02 -6.90
C ALA A 32 -11.42 -11.58 -6.55
N GLU A 33 -11.58 -11.26 -5.26
CA GLU A 33 -11.86 -9.89 -4.82
C GLU A 33 -10.70 -8.93 -5.12
N LEU A 34 -9.45 -9.39 -4.92
CA LEU A 34 -8.26 -8.61 -5.29
C LEU A 34 -8.21 -8.32 -6.79
N GLU A 35 -8.36 -9.34 -7.64
CA GLU A 35 -8.40 -9.18 -9.10
C GLU A 35 -9.52 -8.24 -9.53
N GLY A 36 -10.72 -8.43 -9.01
CA GLY A 36 -11.86 -7.59 -9.35
C GLY A 36 -11.70 -6.13 -8.91
N LEU A 37 -11.06 -5.86 -7.76
CA LEU A 37 -10.70 -4.50 -7.37
C LEU A 37 -9.67 -3.87 -8.30
N LEU A 38 -8.68 -4.65 -8.75
CA LEU A 38 -7.69 -4.18 -9.72
C LEU A 38 -8.34 -3.89 -11.08
N ASP A 39 -9.27 -4.73 -11.54
CA ASP A 39 -10.02 -4.49 -12.79
C ASP A 39 -10.89 -3.25 -12.69
N LEU A 40 -11.60 -3.07 -11.59
CA LEU A 40 -12.40 -1.88 -11.34
C LEU A 40 -11.53 -0.62 -11.31
N ALA A 41 -10.35 -0.69 -10.65
CA ALA A 41 -9.42 0.43 -10.59
C ALA A 41 -8.88 0.81 -11.97
N ALA A 42 -8.50 -0.18 -12.79
CA ALA A 42 -8.04 0.03 -14.16
C ALA A 42 -9.11 0.69 -15.03
N ASN A 43 -10.36 0.26 -14.92
CA ASN A 43 -11.47 0.84 -15.66
C ASN A 43 -11.75 2.28 -15.22
N LEU A 44 -11.81 2.54 -13.90
CA LEU A 44 -11.99 3.89 -13.36
C LEU A 44 -10.84 4.83 -13.75
N LYS A 45 -9.60 4.31 -13.82
CA LYS A 45 -8.43 5.06 -14.31
C LYS A 45 -8.58 5.42 -15.79
N ALA A 46 -8.93 4.45 -16.62
CA ALA A 46 -9.11 4.66 -18.06
C ALA A 46 -10.24 5.66 -18.36
N GLU A 47 -11.37 5.56 -17.68
CA GLU A 47 -12.49 6.48 -17.85
C GLU A 47 -12.13 7.91 -17.37
N ARG A 48 -11.37 8.05 -16.26
CA ARG A 48 -10.86 9.36 -15.82
C ARG A 48 -9.98 10.00 -16.88
N GLN A 49 -9.09 9.23 -17.51
CA GLN A 49 -8.25 9.73 -18.61
C GLN A 49 -9.07 10.20 -19.83
N LEU A 50 -10.23 9.61 -20.06
CA LEU A 50 -11.18 10.01 -21.09
C LEU A 50 -12.10 11.16 -20.66
N GLY A 51 -11.97 11.67 -19.44
CA GLY A 51 -12.80 12.74 -18.90
C GLY A 51 -14.22 12.29 -18.55
N VAL A 52 -14.47 11.00 -18.35
CA VAL A 52 -15.78 10.46 -17.95
C VAL A 52 -15.96 10.64 -16.43
N PRO A 53 -17.01 11.33 -15.97
CA PRO A 53 -17.24 11.55 -14.54
C PRO A 53 -17.82 10.30 -13.86
N HIS A 54 -17.40 10.04 -12.60
CA HIS A 54 -17.84 8.88 -11.81
C HIS A 54 -18.58 9.28 -10.53
N ARG A 55 -19.61 10.11 -10.62
CA ARG A 55 -20.35 10.62 -9.44
C ARG A 55 -21.35 9.59 -8.91
N LEU A 56 -20.87 8.41 -8.52
CA LEU A 56 -21.68 7.25 -8.09
C LEU A 56 -22.39 7.49 -6.75
N PHE A 57 -21.82 8.33 -5.88
CA PHE A 57 -22.29 8.54 -4.50
C PHE A 57 -22.55 10.01 -4.19
N GLU A 58 -23.21 10.69 -5.09
CA GLU A 58 -23.53 12.12 -4.98
C GLU A 58 -24.20 12.44 -3.63
N GLY A 59 -23.65 13.44 -2.94
CA GLY A 59 -24.17 13.94 -1.67
C GLY A 59 -23.81 13.11 -0.43
N LYS A 60 -23.13 11.96 -0.55
CA LYS A 60 -22.58 11.23 0.60
C LYS A 60 -21.32 11.90 1.13
N SER A 61 -20.97 11.61 2.38
CA SER A 61 -19.72 12.07 3.00
C SER A 61 -18.95 10.88 3.58
N VAL A 62 -17.61 11.00 3.65
CA VAL A 62 -16.71 10.00 4.24
C VAL A 62 -15.80 10.66 5.26
N ALA A 63 -15.52 9.96 6.37
CA ALA A 63 -14.59 10.39 7.41
C ALA A 63 -13.18 9.85 7.14
N LEU A 64 -12.17 10.71 7.24
CA LEU A 64 -10.76 10.38 7.08
C LEU A 64 -10.01 10.65 8.38
N ILE A 65 -9.77 9.60 9.17
CA ILE A 65 -9.13 9.67 10.50
C ILE A 65 -7.63 9.43 10.34
N PHE A 66 -6.82 10.41 10.68
CA PHE A 66 -5.36 10.31 10.60
C PHE A 66 -4.73 10.50 11.98
N GLU A 67 -4.12 9.47 12.53
CA GLU A 67 -3.21 9.54 13.68
C GLU A 67 -1.75 9.69 13.22
N LYS A 68 -1.41 9.11 12.07
CA LYS A 68 -0.16 9.33 11.35
C LYS A 68 -0.38 10.22 10.13
N THR A 69 0.38 11.29 10.01
CA THR A 69 0.31 12.20 8.86
C THR A 69 0.68 11.50 7.55
N SER A 70 0.07 11.90 6.45
CA SER A 70 0.40 11.41 5.11
C SER A 70 -0.15 12.33 4.04
N THR A 71 0.71 12.82 3.15
CA THR A 71 0.29 13.58 1.98
C THR A 71 -0.41 12.68 0.97
N ARG A 72 0.22 11.58 0.56
CA ARG A 72 -0.29 10.69 -0.50
C ARG A 72 -1.60 10.02 -0.13
N THR A 73 -1.70 9.37 1.03
CA THR A 73 -2.95 8.70 1.45
C THR A 73 -4.08 9.70 1.57
N ARG A 74 -3.84 10.86 2.19
CA ARG A 74 -4.83 11.92 2.33
C ARG A 74 -5.33 12.38 0.96
N CYS A 75 -4.42 12.84 0.08
CA CYS A 75 -4.79 13.31 -1.26
C CYS A 75 -5.51 12.23 -2.07
N SER A 76 -5.08 10.96 -1.99
CA SER A 76 -5.72 9.86 -2.69
C SER A 76 -7.16 9.65 -2.25
N PHE A 77 -7.45 9.62 -0.96
CA PHE A 77 -8.82 9.49 -0.44
C PHE A 77 -9.67 10.74 -0.74
N GLU A 78 -9.12 11.95 -0.53
CA GLU A 78 -9.86 13.19 -0.79
C GLU A 78 -10.24 13.32 -2.28
N VAL A 79 -9.30 13.11 -3.19
CA VAL A 79 -9.56 13.20 -4.64
C VAL A 79 -10.49 12.08 -5.10
N ALA A 80 -10.27 10.84 -4.66
CA ALA A 80 -11.11 9.72 -5.02
C ALA A 80 -12.56 9.91 -4.53
N ALA A 81 -12.76 10.38 -3.29
CA ALA A 81 -14.08 10.71 -2.75
C ALA A 81 -14.77 11.80 -3.55
N ALA A 82 -14.06 12.90 -3.85
CA ALA A 82 -14.60 14.00 -4.64
C ALA A 82 -15.01 13.57 -6.06
N GLU A 83 -14.19 12.74 -6.72
CA GLU A 83 -14.51 12.20 -8.05
C GLU A 83 -15.72 11.25 -8.03
N LEU A 84 -15.92 10.50 -6.92
CA LEU A 84 -17.11 9.69 -6.70
C LEU A 84 -18.37 10.49 -6.31
N GLY A 85 -18.27 11.83 -6.17
CA GLY A 85 -19.39 12.72 -5.80
C GLY A 85 -19.56 12.86 -4.28
N MET A 86 -18.63 12.38 -3.49
CA MET A 86 -18.66 12.43 -2.03
C MET A 86 -17.89 13.63 -1.47
N HIS A 87 -18.23 14.02 -0.25
CA HIS A 87 -17.50 15.04 0.52
C HIS A 87 -16.57 14.35 1.55
N PRO A 88 -15.24 14.43 1.42
CA PRO A 88 -14.32 13.93 2.43
C PRO A 88 -14.18 14.92 3.59
N VAL A 89 -14.21 14.41 4.81
CA VAL A 89 -13.99 15.17 6.05
C VAL A 89 -12.72 14.66 6.71
N TYR A 90 -11.68 15.47 6.71
CA TYR A 90 -10.41 15.14 7.34
C TYR A 90 -10.44 15.41 8.85
N LEU A 91 -10.11 14.40 9.63
CA LEU A 91 -10.03 14.44 11.09
C LEU A 91 -8.56 14.26 11.50
N ASP A 92 -7.89 15.38 11.78
CA ASP A 92 -6.49 15.37 12.17
C ASP A 92 -6.29 14.99 13.66
N PRO A 93 -5.06 14.53 14.04
CA PRO A 93 -4.78 14.10 15.42
C PRO A 93 -4.92 15.21 16.48
N SER A 94 -4.75 16.47 16.09
CA SER A 94 -4.79 17.61 17.02
C SER A 94 -6.21 18.09 17.29
N GLY A 95 -7.08 17.98 16.25
CA GLY A 95 -8.48 18.39 16.31
C GLY A 95 -9.45 17.30 16.76
N SER A 96 -8.99 16.04 16.82
CA SER A 96 -9.84 14.87 17.12
C SER A 96 -9.73 14.43 18.59
N GLN A 97 -10.86 13.95 19.14
CA GLN A 97 -10.92 13.34 20.47
C GLN A 97 -10.84 11.79 20.43
N VAL A 98 -10.70 11.21 19.24
CA VAL A 98 -10.64 9.76 18.99
C VAL A 98 -9.54 9.13 19.85
N GLY A 99 -9.91 8.10 20.62
CA GLY A 99 -8.99 7.38 21.49
C GLY A 99 -8.44 8.20 22.69
N LYS A 100 -8.87 9.45 22.89
CA LYS A 100 -8.44 10.30 24.00
C LYS A 100 -9.52 10.50 25.05
N LYS A 101 -10.61 11.18 24.70
CA LYS A 101 -11.77 11.44 25.57
C LYS A 101 -12.99 10.61 25.14
N GLU A 102 -12.96 10.05 23.94
CA GLU A 102 -14.01 9.22 23.40
C GLU A 102 -13.44 7.85 23.06
N SER A 103 -14.14 6.77 23.35
CA SER A 103 -13.73 5.43 23.00
C SER A 103 -13.78 5.22 21.48
N ILE A 104 -12.95 4.32 20.94
CA ILE A 104 -12.99 3.94 19.53
C ILE A 104 -14.37 3.43 19.13
N ALA A 105 -15.00 2.63 20.01
CA ALA A 105 -16.34 2.09 19.78
C ALA A 105 -17.42 3.19 19.68
N ASP A 106 -17.37 4.20 20.55
CA ASP A 106 -18.34 5.30 20.49
C ASP A 106 -18.09 6.19 19.29
N THR A 107 -16.82 6.49 18.98
CA THR A 107 -16.45 7.20 17.75
C THR A 107 -17.00 6.49 16.51
N ALA A 108 -16.80 5.17 16.40
CA ALA A 108 -17.31 4.38 15.27
C ALA A 108 -18.83 4.49 15.12
N ARG A 109 -19.58 4.36 16.24
CA ARG A 109 -21.05 4.48 16.26
C ARG A 109 -21.53 5.87 15.87
N VAL A 110 -20.86 6.93 16.35
CA VAL A 110 -21.20 8.32 16.02
C VAL A 110 -20.93 8.60 14.56
N LEU A 111 -19.71 8.29 14.06
CA LEU A 111 -19.33 8.56 12.67
C LEU A 111 -20.20 7.77 11.68
N SER A 112 -20.56 6.54 11.99
CA SER A 112 -21.46 5.72 11.15
C SER A 112 -22.84 6.33 10.92
N ARG A 113 -23.27 7.26 11.77
CA ARG A 113 -24.57 7.97 11.61
C ARG A 113 -24.47 9.21 10.74
N MET A 114 -23.24 9.66 10.42
CA MET A 114 -22.98 10.87 9.65
C MET A 114 -22.32 10.58 8.32
N PHE A 115 -21.53 9.50 8.23
CA PHE A 115 -20.69 9.19 7.09
C PHE A 115 -21.09 7.86 6.44
N ALA A 116 -20.81 7.74 5.13
CA ALA A 116 -21.05 6.52 4.36
C ALA A 116 -19.86 5.54 4.41
N GLY A 117 -18.74 5.95 4.97
CA GLY A 117 -17.53 5.13 5.18
C GLY A 117 -16.51 5.86 6.03
N ILE A 118 -15.58 5.12 6.63
CA ILE A 118 -14.57 5.62 7.55
C ILE A 118 -13.20 5.10 7.12
N GLU A 119 -12.27 6.00 6.82
CA GLU A 119 -10.86 5.66 6.67
C GLU A 119 -10.13 5.88 7.99
N TYR A 120 -9.19 4.99 8.29
CA TYR A 120 -8.27 5.12 9.41
C TYR A 120 -6.83 4.91 8.97
N ARG A 121 -5.97 5.84 9.33
CA ARG A 121 -4.52 5.73 9.20
C ARG A 121 -3.84 6.03 10.53
N GLY A 122 -3.21 5.02 11.13
CA GLY A 122 -2.65 5.16 12.47
C GLY A 122 -1.58 4.12 12.81
N TYR A 123 -1.59 3.67 14.04
CA TYR A 123 -0.58 2.79 14.60
C TYR A 123 -1.03 1.33 14.68
N GLY A 124 -1.96 1.00 15.54
CA GLY A 124 -2.34 -0.38 15.84
C GLY A 124 -3.43 -0.94 14.94
N GLN A 125 -3.28 -2.18 14.52
CA GLN A 125 -4.31 -2.90 13.77
C GLN A 125 -5.58 -3.11 14.62
N GLU A 126 -5.43 -3.24 15.93
CA GLU A 126 -6.56 -3.37 16.87
C GLU A 126 -7.47 -2.13 16.85
N ILE A 127 -6.95 -0.94 16.54
CA ILE A 127 -7.74 0.29 16.48
C ILE A 127 -8.65 0.28 15.25
N VAL A 128 -8.10 -0.04 14.07
CA VAL A 128 -8.91 -0.10 12.85
C VAL A 128 -9.89 -1.27 12.91
N GLN A 129 -9.52 -2.38 13.55
CA GLN A 129 -10.43 -3.51 13.80
C GLN A 129 -11.57 -3.08 14.73
N ALA A 130 -11.29 -2.38 15.82
CA ALA A 130 -12.32 -1.87 16.72
C ALA A 130 -13.25 -0.86 16.04
N LEU A 131 -12.73 -0.01 15.14
CA LEU A 131 -13.60 0.83 14.31
C LEU A 131 -14.55 -0.02 13.46
N ALA A 132 -14.06 -1.05 12.80
CA ALA A 132 -14.87 -1.95 11.96
C ALA A 132 -15.91 -2.74 12.77
N ASP A 133 -15.53 -3.25 13.94
CA ASP A 133 -16.41 -4.04 14.80
C ASP A 133 -17.64 -3.24 15.29
N TYR A 134 -17.53 -1.92 15.42
CA TYR A 134 -18.60 -1.05 15.94
C TYR A 134 -19.19 -0.10 14.91
N ALA A 135 -18.61 0.03 13.72
CA ALA A 135 -19.19 0.79 12.64
C ALA A 135 -20.35 0.03 11.97
N SER A 136 -21.32 0.77 11.42
CA SER A 136 -22.36 0.24 10.54
C SER A 136 -22.17 0.63 9.07
N VAL A 137 -21.00 1.15 8.75
CA VAL A 137 -20.54 1.53 7.41
C VAL A 137 -19.15 0.95 7.17
N PRO A 138 -18.70 0.79 5.91
CA PRO A 138 -17.38 0.25 5.62
C PRO A 138 -16.24 1.04 6.29
N VAL A 139 -15.27 0.32 6.81
CA VAL A 139 -14.01 0.86 7.36
C VAL A 139 -12.85 0.48 6.45
N TRP A 140 -12.00 1.45 6.11
CA TRP A 140 -10.84 1.27 5.25
C TRP A 140 -9.54 1.55 6.00
N ASN A 141 -8.62 0.61 5.96
CA ASN A 141 -7.29 0.76 6.52
C ASN A 141 -6.37 1.52 5.56
N GLY A 142 -6.11 2.79 5.84
CA GLY A 142 -5.16 3.62 5.10
C GLY A 142 -3.70 3.25 5.39
N LEU A 143 -3.39 2.76 6.59
CA LEU A 143 -2.14 2.16 7.07
C LEU A 143 -2.22 1.91 8.58
N THR A 144 -1.69 0.75 9.01
CA THR A 144 -1.29 0.48 10.40
C THR A 144 0.18 0.02 10.44
N ASN A 145 0.71 -0.30 11.61
CA ASN A 145 2.07 -0.87 11.72
C ASN A 145 2.15 -2.28 11.10
N GLU A 146 1.04 -3.01 11.08
CA GLU A 146 0.96 -4.40 10.63
C GLU A 146 0.56 -4.53 9.16
N SER A 147 -0.23 -3.56 8.62
CA SER A 147 -0.83 -3.70 7.29
C SER A 147 -0.95 -2.37 6.55
N HIS A 148 -0.72 -2.41 5.23
CA HIS A 148 -0.94 -1.27 4.33
C HIS A 148 -1.67 -1.71 3.05
N PRO A 149 -2.92 -2.18 3.14
CA PRO A 149 -3.62 -2.84 2.03
C PRO A 149 -3.84 -1.93 0.82
N THR A 150 -4.04 -0.62 1.02
CA THR A 150 -4.22 0.34 -0.07
C THR A 150 -2.96 0.53 -0.91
N GLN A 151 -1.76 0.32 -0.33
CA GLN A 151 -0.50 0.35 -1.08
C GLN A 151 -0.40 -0.86 -1.99
N ILE A 152 -0.67 -2.05 -1.46
CA ILE A 152 -0.52 -3.31 -2.21
C ILE A 152 -1.39 -3.34 -3.46
N LEU A 153 -2.63 -2.83 -3.38
CA LEU A 153 -3.47 -2.71 -4.58
C LEU A 153 -2.84 -1.81 -5.64
N ALA A 154 -2.23 -0.68 -5.22
CA ALA A 154 -1.55 0.22 -6.15
C ALA A 154 -0.31 -0.43 -6.76
N ASP A 155 0.48 -1.12 -5.95
CA ASP A 155 1.66 -1.86 -6.41
C ASP A 155 1.28 -2.89 -7.47
N PHE A 156 0.25 -3.68 -7.20
CA PHE A 156 -0.22 -4.72 -8.11
C PHE A 156 -0.86 -4.15 -9.38
N LEU A 157 -1.60 -3.06 -9.29
CA LEU A 157 -2.11 -2.38 -10.49
C LEU A 157 -0.94 -1.90 -11.36
N THR A 158 0.08 -1.30 -10.76
CA THR A 158 1.27 -0.81 -11.46
C THR A 158 2.05 -1.95 -12.11
N ILE A 159 2.30 -3.04 -11.38
CA ILE A 159 2.95 -4.22 -11.94
C ILE A 159 2.14 -4.77 -13.13
N ARG A 160 0.82 -4.87 -12.99
CA ARG A 160 -0.05 -5.35 -14.07
C ARG A 160 -0.05 -4.43 -15.29
N GLU A 161 0.05 -3.13 -15.11
CA GLU A 161 0.18 -2.16 -16.22
C GLU A 161 1.50 -2.32 -16.98
N HIS A 162 2.61 -2.61 -16.27
CA HIS A 162 3.92 -2.74 -16.90
C HIS A 162 4.23 -4.14 -17.44
N PHE A 163 3.70 -5.19 -16.83
CA PHE A 163 4.02 -6.60 -17.20
C PHE A 163 2.83 -7.38 -17.78
N GLY A 164 1.62 -6.83 -17.75
CA GLY A 164 0.40 -7.49 -18.26
C GLY A 164 -0.11 -8.64 -17.38
N ARG A 165 0.56 -8.97 -16.28
CA ARG A 165 0.24 -10.09 -15.38
C ARG A 165 0.77 -9.85 -13.97
N LEU A 166 0.28 -10.64 -13.01
CA LEU A 166 0.84 -10.75 -11.65
C LEU A 166 1.44 -12.15 -11.42
N ALA A 167 0.70 -13.20 -11.75
CA ALA A 167 1.16 -14.57 -11.55
C ALA A 167 2.55 -14.81 -12.17
N GLY A 168 3.45 -15.42 -11.38
CA GLY A 168 4.82 -15.72 -11.77
C GLY A 168 5.78 -14.53 -11.88
N ILE A 169 5.36 -13.31 -11.52
CA ILE A 169 6.27 -12.16 -11.35
C ILE A 169 7.19 -12.42 -10.17
N LYS A 170 8.50 -12.32 -10.38
CA LYS A 170 9.50 -12.36 -9.29
C LYS A 170 9.63 -10.98 -8.67
N PHE A 171 9.10 -10.85 -7.47
CA PHE A 171 9.05 -9.62 -6.68
C PHE A 171 10.03 -9.72 -5.51
N VAL A 172 11.05 -8.87 -5.50
CA VAL A 172 12.08 -8.84 -4.45
C VAL A 172 11.87 -7.62 -3.56
N TYR A 173 11.56 -7.84 -2.29
CA TYR A 173 11.50 -6.80 -1.27
C TYR A 173 12.84 -6.70 -0.55
N MET A 174 13.51 -5.54 -0.67
CA MET A 174 14.83 -5.26 -0.09
C MET A 174 14.69 -4.44 1.18
N GLY A 175 15.06 -4.98 2.34
CA GLY A 175 15.04 -4.25 3.61
C GLY A 175 14.23 -4.93 4.70
N ASP A 176 13.75 -4.15 5.69
CA ASP A 176 13.03 -4.68 6.86
C ASP A 176 11.63 -5.16 6.50
N ALA A 177 11.44 -6.46 6.39
CA ALA A 177 10.17 -7.08 6.00
C ALA A 177 9.24 -7.41 7.19
N ARG A 178 9.54 -6.97 8.42
CA ARG A 178 8.76 -7.30 9.63
C ARG A 178 7.50 -6.45 9.81
N TYR A 179 7.38 -5.36 9.08
CA TYR A 179 6.30 -4.37 9.24
C TYR A 179 5.28 -4.41 8.09
N ASN A 180 4.42 -3.42 8.05
CA ASN A 180 3.24 -3.37 7.18
C ASN A 180 3.52 -3.66 5.70
N MET A 181 4.61 -3.12 5.12
CA MET A 181 4.91 -3.34 3.70
C MET A 181 5.34 -4.78 3.44
N GLY A 182 6.35 -5.30 4.18
CA GLY A 182 6.79 -6.69 4.03
C GLY A 182 5.66 -7.69 4.28
N ASN A 183 4.86 -7.48 5.34
CA ASN A 183 3.72 -8.32 5.69
C ASN A 183 2.66 -8.34 4.59
N SER A 184 2.25 -7.15 4.14
CA SER A 184 1.15 -7.01 3.16
C SER A 184 1.57 -7.47 1.77
N LEU A 185 2.81 -7.16 1.34
CA LEU A 185 3.38 -7.63 0.07
C LEU A 185 3.50 -9.14 0.02
N MET A 186 4.05 -9.77 1.08
CA MET A 186 4.18 -11.24 1.14
C MET A 186 2.81 -11.92 1.01
N MET A 187 1.82 -11.47 1.78
CA MET A 187 0.46 -12.04 1.73
C MET A 187 -0.20 -11.79 0.36
N GLY A 188 -0.04 -10.57 -0.18
CA GLY A 188 -0.57 -10.23 -1.50
C GLY A 188 0.05 -11.06 -2.62
N CYS A 189 1.37 -11.20 -2.64
CA CYS A 189 2.08 -12.05 -3.59
C CYS A 189 1.65 -13.52 -3.48
N ALA A 190 1.47 -14.03 -2.25
CA ALA A 190 0.94 -15.36 -2.01
C ALA A 190 -0.44 -15.56 -2.65
N LYS A 191 -1.35 -14.56 -2.51
CA LYS A 191 -2.70 -14.63 -3.09
C LYS A 191 -2.73 -14.54 -4.62
N MET A 192 -1.80 -13.79 -5.21
CA MET A 192 -1.78 -13.53 -6.65
C MET A 192 -0.84 -14.46 -7.44
N GLY A 193 -0.35 -15.55 -6.82
CA GLY A 193 0.50 -16.53 -7.51
C GLY A 193 1.86 -15.97 -7.93
N MET A 194 2.38 -14.96 -7.21
CA MET A 194 3.67 -14.33 -7.49
C MET A 194 4.82 -15.07 -6.79
N HIS A 195 6.04 -14.78 -7.19
CA HIS A 195 7.25 -15.25 -6.51
C HIS A 195 7.79 -14.09 -5.64
N PHE A 196 7.51 -14.13 -4.34
CA PHE A 196 7.99 -13.14 -3.36
C PHE A 196 9.31 -13.55 -2.76
N VAL A 197 10.29 -12.65 -2.74
CA VAL A 197 11.57 -12.82 -2.06
C VAL A 197 11.75 -11.69 -1.05
N ALA A 198 11.80 -12.00 0.25
CA ALA A 198 12.26 -11.06 1.26
C ALA A 198 13.78 -11.10 1.35
N CYS A 199 14.45 -10.01 1.00
CA CYS A 199 15.91 -9.91 1.01
C CYS A 199 16.39 -8.97 2.12
N ALA A 200 16.91 -9.57 3.20
CA ALA A 200 17.41 -8.86 4.38
C ALA A 200 18.27 -9.79 5.26
N PRO A 201 18.97 -9.25 6.29
CA PRO A 201 19.46 -10.09 7.39
C PRO A 201 18.29 -10.85 8.04
N ALA A 202 18.51 -12.10 8.45
CA ALA A 202 17.45 -12.98 8.95
C ALA A 202 16.59 -12.39 10.10
N LYS A 203 17.17 -11.50 10.92
CA LYS A 203 16.46 -10.81 11.99
C LYS A 203 15.37 -9.82 11.49
N TYR A 204 15.36 -9.50 10.21
CA TYR A 204 14.41 -8.62 9.55
C TYR A 204 13.41 -9.35 8.65
N PHE A 205 13.37 -10.67 8.69
CA PHE A 205 12.33 -11.44 8.01
C PHE A 205 10.99 -11.33 8.75
N PRO A 206 9.85 -11.52 8.03
CA PRO A 206 8.54 -11.48 8.63
C PRO A 206 8.35 -12.48 9.77
N ASP A 207 7.35 -12.23 10.63
CA ASP A 207 6.98 -13.14 11.71
C ASP A 207 6.63 -14.54 11.20
N ALA A 208 7.12 -15.58 11.92
CA ALA A 208 6.98 -16.96 11.50
C ALA A 208 5.51 -17.43 11.40
N ALA A 209 4.62 -16.90 12.24
CA ALA A 209 3.20 -17.26 12.18
C ALA A 209 2.52 -16.64 10.95
N LEU A 210 2.90 -15.43 10.57
CA LEU A 210 2.45 -14.81 9.32
C LEU A 210 3.00 -15.55 8.09
N VAL A 211 4.30 -15.92 8.12
CA VAL A 211 4.91 -16.74 7.05
C VAL A 211 4.15 -18.05 6.85
N ALA A 212 3.81 -18.75 7.93
CA ALA A 212 3.06 -20.02 7.84
C ALA A 212 1.68 -19.83 7.20
N ARG A 213 0.97 -18.74 7.53
CA ARG A 213 -0.32 -18.42 6.89
C ARG A 213 -0.16 -18.09 5.41
N ALA A 214 0.85 -17.28 5.07
CA ALA A 214 1.13 -16.94 3.67
C ALA A 214 1.55 -18.18 2.84
N GLN A 215 2.33 -19.09 3.42
CA GLN A 215 2.70 -20.37 2.78
C GLN A 215 1.49 -21.27 2.51
N ALA A 216 0.52 -21.30 3.43
CA ALA A 216 -0.73 -22.03 3.21
C ALA A 216 -1.50 -21.48 2.00
N VAL A 217 -1.60 -20.16 1.88
CA VAL A 217 -2.21 -19.50 0.71
C VAL A 217 -1.39 -19.77 -0.55
N ALA A 218 -0.07 -19.67 -0.49
CA ALA A 218 0.82 -19.92 -1.62
C ALA A 218 0.69 -21.36 -2.18
N ALA A 219 0.44 -22.35 -1.31
CA ALA A 219 0.21 -23.72 -1.73
C ALA A 219 -1.07 -23.88 -2.59
N GLU A 220 -2.07 -23.02 -2.40
CA GLU A 220 -3.31 -23.04 -3.18
C GLU A 220 -3.19 -22.30 -4.52
N THR A 221 -2.38 -21.23 -4.54
CA THR A 221 -2.25 -20.32 -5.69
C THR A 221 -1.07 -20.64 -6.61
N GLY A 222 -0.13 -21.48 -6.15
CA GLY A 222 1.13 -21.74 -6.84
C GLY A 222 2.19 -20.66 -6.66
N ALA A 223 2.00 -19.71 -5.72
CA ALA A 223 2.99 -18.72 -5.38
C ALA A 223 4.23 -19.35 -4.73
N VAL A 224 5.37 -18.64 -4.83
CA VAL A 224 6.64 -19.01 -4.19
C VAL A 224 7.01 -17.95 -3.17
N LEU A 225 7.39 -18.34 -1.96
CA LEU A 225 7.85 -17.43 -0.91
C LEU A 225 9.26 -17.82 -0.50
N GLU A 226 10.21 -16.92 -0.70
CA GLU A 226 11.64 -17.11 -0.39
C GLU A 226 12.14 -16.05 0.60
N PHE A 227 13.18 -16.43 1.35
CA PHE A 227 13.89 -15.59 2.33
C PHE A 227 15.37 -15.70 2.06
N GLU A 228 15.99 -14.66 1.51
CA GLU A 228 17.39 -14.68 1.07
C GLU A 228 18.16 -13.52 1.72
N SER A 229 19.35 -13.81 2.23
CA SER A 229 20.21 -12.79 2.84
C SER A 229 21.35 -12.30 1.92
N ASP A 230 21.47 -12.89 0.74
CA ASP A 230 22.44 -12.45 -0.29
C ASP A 230 21.70 -11.60 -1.35
N PRO A 231 21.93 -10.27 -1.40
CA PRO A 231 21.27 -9.40 -2.36
C PRO A 231 21.45 -9.81 -3.82
N ALA A 232 22.65 -10.29 -4.18
CA ALA A 232 22.95 -10.67 -5.57
C ALA A 232 22.16 -11.90 -6.01
N LYS A 233 21.95 -12.86 -5.09
CA LYS A 233 21.10 -14.03 -5.35
C LYS A 233 19.64 -13.67 -5.41
N ALA A 234 19.19 -12.82 -4.49
CA ALA A 234 17.79 -12.40 -4.41
C ALA A 234 17.35 -11.73 -5.73
N VAL A 235 18.13 -10.77 -6.25
CA VAL A 235 17.73 -9.98 -7.43
C VAL A 235 17.94 -10.71 -8.76
N ALA A 236 18.66 -11.83 -8.80
CA ALA A 236 18.88 -12.56 -10.05
C ALA A 236 17.54 -12.95 -10.72
N GLY A 237 17.28 -12.39 -11.91
CA GLY A 237 16.04 -12.59 -12.65
C GLY A 237 14.79 -11.99 -12.00
N ALA A 238 14.93 -10.97 -11.16
CA ALA A 238 13.81 -10.24 -10.59
C ALA A 238 13.11 -9.41 -11.66
N ASP A 239 11.77 -9.48 -11.68
CA ASP A 239 10.94 -8.57 -12.47
C ASP A 239 10.77 -7.23 -11.75
N VAL A 240 10.64 -7.27 -10.42
CA VAL A 240 10.47 -6.09 -9.57
C VAL A 240 11.43 -6.13 -8.40
N ILE A 241 12.13 -5.01 -8.14
CA ILE A 241 12.84 -4.73 -6.89
C ILE A 241 12.09 -3.60 -6.19
N TYR A 242 11.68 -3.88 -4.96
CA TYR A 242 10.93 -2.96 -4.10
C TYR A 242 11.70 -2.69 -2.81
N THR A 243 11.68 -1.46 -2.34
CA THR A 243 12.21 -1.13 -1.02
C THR A 243 11.32 -0.10 -0.30
N ASP A 244 11.56 0.07 0.98
CA ASP A 244 10.93 1.07 1.84
C ASP A 244 11.98 1.68 2.76
N VAL A 245 11.66 2.80 3.40
CA VAL A 245 12.56 3.45 4.37
C VAL A 245 13.01 2.48 5.45
N TRP A 246 14.29 2.54 5.82
CA TRP A 246 14.86 1.64 6.83
C TRP A 246 14.37 1.92 8.24
N VAL A 247 13.92 3.13 8.51
CA VAL A 247 13.34 3.52 9.80
C VAL A 247 11.97 4.13 9.56
N SER A 248 10.96 3.48 10.12
CA SER A 248 9.57 3.88 9.94
C SER A 248 9.20 5.10 10.77
N MET A 249 8.17 5.81 10.31
CA MET A 249 7.64 6.98 11.01
C MET A 249 7.15 6.60 12.42
N GLY A 250 7.73 7.22 13.45
CA GLY A 250 7.41 6.97 14.86
C GLY A 250 8.38 6.02 15.58
N GLU A 251 9.39 5.46 14.89
CA GLU A 251 10.49 4.76 15.56
C GLU A 251 11.46 5.77 16.22
N PRO A 252 12.11 5.40 17.35
CA PRO A 252 13.06 6.26 18.04
C PRO A 252 14.33 6.54 17.22
N ASP A 253 14.95 7.71 17.43
CA ASP A 253 16.17 8.10 16.71
C ASP A 253 17.37 7.16 16.97
N GLU A 254 17.36 6.46 18.09
CA GLU A 254 18.43 5.54 18.50
C GLU A 254 18.56 4.32 17.57
N VAL A 255 17.48 3.92 16.89
CA VAL A 255 17.50 2.75 15.99
C VAL A 255 18.23 3.01 14.67
N TRP A 256 18.44 4.27 14.29
CA TRP A 256 19.03 4.62 12.99
C TRP A 256 20.43 4.00 12.78
N ALA A 257 21.30 4.07 13.79
CA ALA A 257 22.67 3.56 13.66
C ALA A 257 22.69 2.04 13.40
N GLU A 258 21.87 1.27 14.13
CA GLU A 258 21.75 -0.18 13.93
C GLU A 258 21.15 -0.49 12.56
N ARG A 259 20.04 0.19 12.17
CA ARG A 259 19.37 -0.04 10.89
C ARG A 259 20.29 0.26 9.72
N ILE A 260 21.03 1.38 9.75
CA ILE A 260 21.99 1.72 8.72
C ILE A 260 23.09 0.66 8.64
N ALA A 261 23.69 0.25 9.76
CA ALA A 261 24.75 -0.75 9.77
C ALA A 261 24.31 -2.10 9.18
N ASP A 262 23.08 -2.51 9.49
CA ASP A 262 22.54 -3.79 9.04
C ASP A 262 22.04 -3.76 7.59
N LEU A 263 21.41 -2.65 7.17
CA LEU A 263 20.67 -2.59 5.91
C LEU A 263 21.44 -1.89 4.78
N LEU A 264 22.55 -1.20 5.07
CA LEU A 264 23.39 -0.60 4.02
C LEU A 264 23.85 -1.60 2.94
N PRO A 265 24.18 -2.87 3.24
CA PRO A 265 24.46 -3.88 2.21
C PRO A 265 23.27 -4.23 1.32
N TYR A 266 22.07 -3.83 1.72
CA TYR A 266 20.79 -4.08 1.01
C TYR A 266 20.25 -2.81 0.32
N GLN A 267 21.06 -1.75 0.24
CA GLN A 267 20.70 -0.55 -0.53
C GLN A 267 20.49 -0.91 -1.99
N VAL A 268 19.34 -0.52 -2.55
CA VAL A 268 19.06 -0.71 -3.97
C VAL A 268 19.89 0.31 -4.76
N ASN A 269 20.85 -0.18 -5.51
CA ASN A 269 21.79 0.59 -6.30
C ASN A 269 21.84 0.10 -7.74
N GLU A 270 22.57 0.81 -8.59
CA GLU A 270 22.67 0.54 -10.02
C GLU A 270 23.24 -0.86 -10.32
N ALA A 271 24.14 -1.36 -9.47
CA ALA A 271 24.71 -2.70 -9.65
C ALA A 271 23.66 -3.80 -9.40
N LEU A 272 22.79 -3.65 -8.40
CA LEU A 272 21.70 -4.59 -8.14
C LEU A 272 20.62 -4.54 -9.24
N ILE A 273 20.26 -3.36 -9.72
CA ILE A 273 19.33 -3.20 -10.85
C ILE A 273 19.90 -3.83 -12.13
N ALA A 274 21.18 -3.61 -12.41
CA ALA A 274 21.85 -4.23 -13.56
C ALA A 274 21.91 -5.77 -13.45
N ALA A 275 22.15 -6.29 -12.23
CA ALA A 275 22.16 -7.73 -11.97
C ALA A 275 20.78 -8.39 -12.15
N ALA A 276 19.70 -7.66 -11.87
CA ALA A 276 18.33 -8.12 -12.13
C ALA A 276 17.98 -8.15 -13.63
N GLY A 277 18.54 -7.24 -14.41
CA GLY A 277 18.37 -7.15 -15.85
C GLY A 277 17.55 -5.95 -16.33
N GLU A 278 17.58 -5.70 -17.65
CA GLU A 278 16.94 -4.51 -18.25
C GLU A 278 15.42 -4.44 -18.07
N GLN A 279 14.76 -5.58 -17.94
CA GLN A 279 13.30 -5.64 -17.78
C GLN A 279 12.84 -5.37 -16.34
N CYS A 280 13.76 -5.43 -15.37
CA CYS A 280 13.44 -5.16 -13.98
C CYS A 280 12.91 -3.74 -13.80
N ARG A 281 11.89 -3.60 -12.92
CA ARG A 281 11.36 -2.30 -12.50
C ARG A 281 11.65 -2.06 -11.02
N PHE A 282 11.98 -0.82 -10.71
CA PHE A 282 12.16 -0.35 -9.33
C PHE A 282 10.86 0.29 -8.83
N MET A 283 10.44 -0.08 -7.61
CA MET A 283 9.26 0.44 -6.92
C MET A 283 9.57 0.86 -5.49
N HIS A 284 8.78 1.79 -4.96
CA HIS A 284 8.91 2.33 -3.60
C HIS A 284 7.64 3.05 -3.18
N CYS A 285 7.07 2.72 -2.02
CA CYS A 285 5.82 3.32 -1.52
C CYS A 285 5.90 4.82 -1.21
N LEU A 286 7.11 5.39 -1.19
CA LEU A 286 7.40 6.78 -0.83
C LEU A 286 6.95 7.16 0.60
N PRO A 287 7.70 8.08 1.30
CA PRO A 287 8.85 8.84 0.79
C PRO A 287 10.11 7.99 0.68
N ALA A 288 11.07 8.39 -0.17
CA ALA A 288 12.37 7.76 -0.29
C ALA A 288 13.48 8.72 0.13
N PHE A 289 14.54 8.18 0.74
CA PHE A 289 15.72 8.95 1.12
C PHE A 289 16.88 8.64 0.16
N HIS A 290 16.72 9.11 -1.07
CA HIS A 290 17.63 8.86 -2.17
C HIS A 290 18.62 10.02 -2.44
N ASP A 291 18.44 11.17 -1.76
CA ASP A 291 19.26 12.37 -1.91
C ASP A 291 19.27 13.27 -0.66
N LEU A 292 19.91 14.43 -0.76
CA LEU A 292 19.96 15.46 0.28
C LEU A 292 18.85 16.52 0.16
N GLY A 293 17.85 16.31 -0.67
CA GLY A 293 16.74 17.25 -0.90
C GLY A 293 15.82 17.44 0.29
N THR A 294 15.79 16.50 1.23
CA THR A 294 14.94 16.54 2.43
C THR A 294 15.71 16.96 3.70
N GLY A 295 14.98 17.45 4.70
CA GLY A 295 15.59 17.74 6.03
C GLY A 295 16.14 16.49 6.70
N VAL A 296 15.45 15.35 6.58
CA VAL A 296 15.89 14.05 7.11
C VAL A 296 17.14 13.57 6.38
N GLY A 297 17.19 13.61 5.04
CA GLY A 297 18.36 13.22 4.25
C GLY A 297 19.61 14.01 4.66
N ARG A 298 19.49 15.34 4.84
CA ARG A 298 20.60 16.18 5.32
C ARG A 298 21.06 15.79 6.72
N ALA A 299 20.13 15.58 7.66
CA ALA A 299 20.46 15.18 9.03
C ALA A 299 21.18 13.83 9.08
N ILE A 300 20.78 12.86 8.24
CA ILE A 300 21.43 11.57 8.10
C ILE A 300 22.85 11.73 7.51
N HIS A 301 22.98 12.57 6.50
CA HIS A 301 24.30 12.86 5.92
C HIS A 301 25.26 13.49 6.96
N GLU A 302 24.80 14.48 7.71
CA GLU A 302 25.58 15.13 8.78
C GLU A 302 26.01 14.14 9.87
N LYS A 303 25.15 13.18 10.22
CA LYS A 303 25.39 12.22 11.31
C LYS A 303 26.14 10.97 10.88
N PHE A 304 25.87 10.46 9.67
CA PHE A 304 26.38 9.15 9.20
C PHE A 304 27.19 9.22 7.91
N GLY A 305 27.29 10.39 7.25
CA GLY A 305 28.04 10.57 5.99
C GLY A 305 27.38 9.94 4.76
N LEU A 306 26.11 9.55 4.83
CA LEU A 306 25.39 8.92 3.71
C LEU A 306 24.68 9.97 2.86
N GLU A 307 24.82 9.89 1.54
CA GLU A 307 24.13 10.75 0.57
C GLU A 307 22.75 10.16 0.17
N ALA A 308 22.59 8.85 0.29
CA ALA A 308 21.37 8.11 0.02
C ALA A 308 21.25 6.93 1.02
N MET A 309 20.04 6.47 1.28
CA MET A 309 19.78 5.38 2.22
C MET A 309 19.34 4.11 1.49
N GLU A 310 18.05 3.79 1.50
CA GLU A 310 17.49 2.53 0.97
C GLU A 310 17.63 2.40 -0.54
N VAL A 311 17.76 3.50 -1.26
CA VAL A 311 17.95 3.53 -2.72
C VAL A 311 18.85 4.67 -3.14
N THR A 312 19.69 4.47 -4.15
CA THR A 312 20.51 5.53 -4.74
C THR A 312 19.69 6.46 -5.63
N HIS A 313 20.14 7.72 -5.77
CA HIS A 313 19.47 8.70 -6.61
C HIS A 313 19.41 8.25 -8.09
N GLY A 314 20.46 7.60 -8.59
CA GLY A 314 20.50 7.11 -9.97
C GLY A 314 19.49 6.01 -10.26
N VAL A 315 19.18 5.15 -9.29
CA VAL A 315 18.09 4.16 -9.42
C VAL A 315 16.74 4.84 -9.32
N PHE A 316 16.56 5.73 -8.33
CA PHE A 316 15.28 6.39 -8.08
C PHE A 316 14.81 7.23 -9.28
N GLU A 317 15.71 8.00 -9.91
CA GLU A 317 15.43 8.81 -11.10
C GLU A 317 15.72 8.07 -12.41
N GLY A 318 16.13 6.80 -12.32
CA GLY A 318 16.52 6.00 -13.47
C GLY A 318 15.32 5.54 -14.32
N PRO A 319 15.57 5.09 -15.57
CA PRO A 319 14.50 4.71 -16.51
C PRO A 319 13.73 3.44 -16.11
N GLN A 320 14.23 2.67 -15.15
CA GLN A 320 13.56 1.48 -14.61
C GLN A 320 12.66 1.79 -13.41
N SER A 321 12.72 3.02 -12.89
CA SER A 321 11.88 3.47 -11.78
C SER A 321 10.45 3.75 -12.24
N ILE A 322 9.48 3.17 -11.56
CA ILE A 322 8.04 3.37 -11.80
C ILE A 322 7.31 3.85 -10.55
N VAL A 323 8.05 4.49 -9.64
CA VAL A 323 7.54 4.96 -8.34
C VAL A 323 6.42 6.00 -8.44
N PHE A 324 6.41 6.81 -9.50
CA PHE A 324 5.37 7.83 -9.67
C PHE A 324 4.09 7.25 -10.28
N ASP A 325 4.19 6.25 -11.16
CA ASP A 325 3.04 5.48 -11.64
C ASP A 325 2.38 4.75 -10.47
N GLU A 326 3.20 4.14 -9.59
CA GLU A 326 2.77 3.50 -8.34
C GLU A 326 2.05 4.50 -7.42
N ALA A 327 2.63 5.67 -7.22
CA ALA A 327 2.02 6.72 -6.38
C ALA A 327 0.69 7.22 -6.96
N GLU A 328 0.56 7.39 -8.27
CA GLU A 328 -0.70 7.74 -8.93
C GLU A 328 -1.76 6.65 -8.72
N ASN A 329 -1.39 5.39 -8.89
CA ASN A 329 -2.31 4.26 -8.78
C ASN A 329 -2.93 4.12 -7.39
N ARG A 330 -2.34 4.71 -6.34
CA ARG A 330 -2.96 4.82 -5.00
C ARG A 330 -4.35 5.44 -5.05
N MET A 331 -4.51 6.51 -5.79
CA MET A 331 -5.81 7.19 -5.92
C MET A 331 -6.82 6.31 -6.66
N HIS A 332 -6.41 5.63 -7.73
CA HIS A 332 -7.31 4.79 -8.54
C HIS A 332 -7.79 3.56 -7.78
N THR A 333 -6.89 2.89 -7.08
CA THR A 333 -7.24 1.69 -6.29
C THR A 333 -8.07 2.03 -5.05
N ILE A 334 -7.78 3.13 -4.36
CA ILE A 334 -8.61 3.65 -3.26
C ILE A 334 -10.00 4.00 -3.76
N LYS A 335 -10.11 4.63 -4.95
CA LYS A 335 -11.41 4.91 -5.57
C LYS A 335 -12.20 3.62 -5.81
N ALA A 336 -11.55 2.57 -6.33
CA ALA A 336 -12.18 1.27 -6.54
C ALA A 336 -12.66 0.62 -5.25
N VAL A 337 -11.84 0.66 -4.18
CA VAL A 337 -12.24 0.16 -2.85
C VAL A 337 -13.47 0.89 -2.33
N MET A 338 -13.48 2.23 -2.35
CA MET A 338 -14.65 3.00 -1.91
C MET A 338 -15.89 2.70 -2.77
N ALA A 339 -15.72 2.64 -4.10
CA ALA A 339 -16.81 2.35 -5.02
C ALA A 339 -17.41 0.96 -4.81
N ALA A 340 -16.59 -0.05 -4.51
CA ALA A 340 -17.02 -1.43 -4.30
C ALA A 340 -17.69 -1.65 -2.94
N THR A 341 -17.34 -0.88 -1.91
CA THR A 341 -17.74 -1.18 -0.52
C THR A 341 -18.83 -0.28 0.04
N ILE A 342 -18.98 0.96 -0.44
CA ILE A 342 -20.03 1.88 0.04
C ILE A 342 -21.43 1.32 -0.28
N LEU A 343 -22.34 1.41 0.73
CA LEU A 343 -23.73 0.97 0.67
C LEU A 343 -24.60 1.91 -0.15
#